data_5e941ef84e6664d31a5d582fa86d2fc4
#
_entry.id   5e941ef84e6664d31a5d582fa86d2fc4
#
_cell.length_a   1.000
_cell.length_b   1.000
_cell.length_c   1.000
_cell.angle_alpha   90.00
_cell.angle_beta   90.00
_cell.angle_gamma   90.00
#
_symmetry.space_group_name_H-M   'P 1'
#
loop_
_entity.id
_entity.type
_entity.pdbx_description
1 polymer ?
#
loop_
_entity_poly.entity_id
_entity_poly.type
_entity_poly.pdbx_seq_one_letter_code
_entity_poly.pdbx_strand_id
1 'polypeptide(L)'
;IRRPPRSTPLYSSAASDVYKRQVERHGFLPMKEISKIYFKKGSTPSSRLKIQEVISEGQEVIVQVEKEERGNKGAALITYISLAGRYLVLMPNNPRAGGISRRIEGEERAELREAMKGLSTPKGMGAIVRTAGIGRGTEELQWDCNCLTQLWETITEESKKASAPQFLFQESNVIVRAIRDYLRQDVGEVIIDSAEAQALADAFISTVMPDFKSKVKYYQDEIPLFTRYQIENQIDTAFCREVKLPSGGSIVIDVTEALVAVDINSARATKGSDIEETAFNNNKEAAEEIARQLRLRDVGGLIVIDFIDMVNIKHQKEVENTMRKALELDRARVQVGRISRFGLLEMSRQRLRPSLEETMSKICPRCEGQGTIRGTRSLALSILRLIEEEAQKEYSKE
;
A
#
# COMPACT_ATOMS: atom_id res chain seq x y z
N ILE A 1 28.42 6.96 32.15
CA ILE A 1 27.74 5.73 31.66
C ILE A 1 26.29 5.84 32.17
N ARG A 2 25.40 6.30 31.28
CA ARG A 2 23.96 6.33 31.54
C ARG A 2 23.43 4.92 31.31
N ARG A 3 22.80 4.31 32.32
CA ARG A 3 22.07 3.04 32.19
C ARG A 3 20.93 3.26 31.20
N PRO A 4 20.72 2.34 30.20
CA PRO A 4 19.57 2.44 29.32
C PRO A 4 18.26 2.32 30.10
N PRO A 5 17.18 2.97 29.70
CA PRO A 5 15.89 2.89 30.38
C PRO A 5 15.36 1.46 30.40
N ARG A 6 14.81 1.04 31.53
CA ARG A 6 14.36 -0.33 31.88
C ARG A 6 13.17 -0.88 31.08
N SER A 7 12.77 -0.29 29.99
CA SER A 7 11.58 -0.69 29.23
C SER A 7 11.79 -0.84 27.72
N THR A 8 12.97 -1.22 27.27
CA THR A 8 13.19 -1.51 25.85
C THR A 8 12.66 -2.93 25.56
N PRO A 9 11.69 -3.09 24.67
CA PRO A 9 11.28 -4.43 24.22
C PRO A 9 12.46 -5.09 23.55
N LEU A 10 12.72 -6.31 23.92
CA LEU A 10 13.91 -7.13 23.66
C LEU A 10 14.29 -7.40 22.20
N TYR A 11 13.57 -6.90 21.20
CA TYR A 11 13.70 -7.48 19.87
C TYR A 11 13.50 -6.57 18.69
N SER A 12 13.41 -5.30 18.86
CA SER A 12 12.98 -4.51 17.72
C SER A 12 13.98 -3.47 17.24
N SER A 13 14.80 -2.93 18.13
CA SER A 13 15.64 -1.79 17.78
C SER A 13 16.74 -2.13 16.79
N ALA A 14 17.41 -3.25 16.99
CA ALA A 14 18.61 -3.57 16.23
C ALA A 14 18.31 -3.86 14.75
N ALA A 15 17.28 -4.62 14.45
CA ALA A 15 16.91 -4.93 13.06
C ALA A 15 16.35 -3.71 12.32
N SER A 16 15.60 -2.86 13.02
CA SER A 16 15.11 -1.60 12.46
C SER A 16 16.24 -0.60 12.19
N ASP A 17 17.22 -0.50 13.11
CA ASP A 17 18.35 0.41 13.00
C ASP A 17 19.30 0.02 11.86
N VAL A 18 19.44 -1.28 11.58
CA VAL A 18 20.24 -1.77 10.46
C VAL A 18 19.53 -1.58 9.12
N TYR A 19 18.23 -1.79 9.07
CA TYR A 19 17.44 -1.60 7.86
C TYR A 19 17.44 -0.14 7.40
N LYS A 20 17.37 0.78 8.37
CA LYS A 20 17.43 2.22 8.09
C LYS A 20 18.53 2.84 8.96
N ARG A 21 19.71 3.02 8.44
CA ARG A 21 20.86 3.63 9.12
C ARG A 21 20.62 5.01 9.78
N GLN A 22 19.39 5.53 9.69
CA GLN A 22 19.01 6.88 10.13
C GLN A 22 17.77 6.89 11.05
N VAL A 23 17.30 5.71 11.53
CA VAL A 23 16.07 5.68 12.33
C VAL A 23 16.40 5.78 13.82
N GLU A 24 15.92 6.84 14.43
CA GLU A 24 16.01 7.06 15.88
C GLU A 24 15.00 6.20 16.68
N ARG A 25 14.13 5.43 16.02
CA ARG A 25 13.01 4.73 16.65
C ARG A 25 13.12 3.23 16.53
N HIS A 26 12.70 2.56 17.61
CA HIS A 26 12.66 1.10 17.68
C HIS A 26 11.51 0.53 16.84
N GLY A 27 11.73 -0.58 16.14
CA GLY A 27 10.68 -1.35 15.50
C GLY A 27 9.83 -2.10 16.53
N PHE A 28 8.58 -2.37 16.20
CA PHE A 28 7.62 -3.07 17.06
C PHE A 28 7.39 -4.50 16.55
N LEU A 29 7.73 -5.49 17.37
CA LEU A 29 7.51 -6.91 17.09
C LEU A 29 6.47 -7.48 18.09
N PRO A 30 5.19 -7.64 17.69
CA PRO A 30 4.16 -8.21 18.55
C PRO A 30 4.41 -9.69 18.83
N MET A 31 4.04 -10.19 20.01
CA MET A 31 4.21 -11.60 20.38
C MET A 31 3.53 -12.57 19.39
N LYS A 32 2.38 -12.21 18.85
CA LYS A 32 1.63 -13.01 17.85
C LYS A 32 2.37 -13.17 16.52
N GLU A 33 3.29 -12.24 16.22
CA GLU A 33 4.11 -12.24 15.00
C GLU A 33 5.45 -12.95 15.19
N ILE A 34 5.68 -13.55 16.37
CA ILE A 34 6.89 -14.32 16.64
C ILE A 34 6.64 -15.79 16.32
N SER A 35 7.40 -16.32 15.38
CA SER A 35 7.34 -17.74 14.99
C SER A 35 7.79 -18.64 16.14
N LYS A 36 7.09 -19.77 16.29
CA LYS A 36 7.37 -20.77 17.34
C LYS A 36 8.75 -21.39 17.26
N ILE A 37 9.43 -21.28 16.12
CA ILE A 37 10.82 -21.76 15.96
C ILE A 37 11.81 -21.04 16.88
N TYR A 38 11.47 -19.80 17.30
CA TYR A 38 12.29 -18.99 18.19
C TYR A 38 11.94 -19.18 19.68
N PHE A 39 10.93 -19.99 19.98
CA PHE A 39 10.52 -20.23 21.37
C PHE A 39 11.51 -21.15 22.10
N LYS A 40 11.73 -20.89 23.37
CA LYS A 40 12.53 -21.75 24.25
C LYS A 40 11.97 -23.18 24.27
N LYS A 41 12.87 -24.16 24.21
CA LYS A 41 12.48 -25.59 24.29
C LYS A 41 11.75 -25.84 25.61
N GLY A 42 10.53 -26.39 25.53
CA GLY A 42 9.70 -26.72 26.70
C GLY A 42 8.55 -25.74 26.99
N SER A 43 8.45 -24.62 26.32
CA SER A 43 7.28 -23.76 26.44
C SER A 43 6.08 -24.36 25.68
N THR A 44 5.08 -24.82 26.46
CA THR A 44 3.80 -25.25 25.87
C THR A 44 2.98 -24.04 25.45
N PRO A 45 2.39 -24.02 24.26
CA PRO A 45 1.61 -22.88 23.81
C PRO A 45 0.32 -22.76 24.63
N SER A 46 0.28 -21.81 25.56
CA SER A 46 -0.92 -21.39 26.25
C SER A 46 -1.25 -19.93 25.89
N SER A 47 -2.53 -19.58 25.93
CA SER A 47 -3.02 -18.23 25.58
C SER A 47 -2.60 -17.12 26.57
N ARG A 48 -1.88 -17.47 27.64
CA ARG A 48 -1.46 -16.53 28.72
C ARG A 48 0.06 -16.40 28.89
N LEU A 49 0.87 -16.92 27.94
CA LEU A 49 2.32 -16.84 28.05
C LEU A 49 2.81 -15.39 27.93
N LYS A 50 3.70 -15.01 28.84
CA LYS A 50 4.42 -13.74 28.74
C LYS A 50 5.61 -13.89 27.82
N ILE A 51 5.93 -12.83 27.08
CA ILE A 51 7.00 -12.83 26.08
C ILE A 51 8.36 -13.23 26.69
N GLN A 52 8.63 -12.85 27.93
CA GLN A 52 9.85 -13.19 28.68
C GLN A 52 10.02 -14.70 28.97
N GLU A 53 8.91 -15.44 28.93
CA GLU A 53 8.90 -16.89 29.15
C GLU A 53 9.27 -17.66 27.88
N VAL A 54 9.05 -17.06 26.71
CA VAL A 54 9.22 -17.72 25.41
C VAL A 54 10.47 -17.30 24.67
N ILE A 55 10.99 -16.09 24.92
CA ILE A 55 12.21 -15.56 24.28
C ILE A 55 13.20 -15.09 25.33
N SER A 56 14.49 -15.21 25.04
CA SER A 56 15.59 -14.76 25.89
C SER A 56 16.10 -13.39 25.48
N GLU A 57 16.64 -12.63 26.46
CA GLU A 57 17.44 -11.44 26.16
C GLU A 57 18.69 -11.83 25.37
N GLY A 58 19.05 -11.03 24.36
CA GLY A 58 20.20 -11.31 23.49
C GLY A 58 19.95 -12.40 22.44
N GLN A 59 18.74 -12.96 22.35
CA GLN A 59 18.42 -13.93 21.30
C GLN A 59 18.33 -13.25 19.95
N GLU A 60 19.09 -13.74 18.98
CA GLU A 60 19.02 -13.27 17.58
C GLU A 60 17.85 -13.91 16.86
N VAL A 61 17.13 -13.09 16.09
CA VAL A 61 15.96 -13.49 15.30
C VAL A 61 16.00 -12.81 13.95
N ILE A 62 15.59 -13.53 12.89
CA ILE A 62 15.38 -12.94 11.58
C ILE A 62 14.00 -12.26 11.58
N VAL A 63 13.98 -10.99 11.25
CA VAL A 63 12.74 -10.20 11.17
C VAL A 63 12.57 -9.61 9.78
N GLN A 64 11.32 -9.48 9.35
CA GLN A 64 10.93 -8.77 8.16
C GLN A 64 10.17 -7.51 8.56
N VAL A 65 10.45 -6.40 7.91
CA VAL A 65 9.66 -5.17 8.05
C VAL A 65 8.36 -5.35 7.27
N GLU A 66 7.25 -5.45 8.00
CA GLU A 66 5.90 -5.55 7.42
C GLU A 66 5.39 -4.17 6.99
N LYS A 67 5.64 -3.18 7.83
CA LYS A 67 5.26 -1.78 7.58
C LYS A 67 6.40 -0.88 8.00
N GLU A 68 6.68 0.08 7.16
CA GLU A 68 7.64 1.13 7.47
C GLU A 68 7.13 2.03 8.60
N GLU A 69 8.06 2.73 9.22
CA GLU A 69 7.71 3.73 10.24
C GLU A 69 6.83 4.83 9.64
N ARG A 70 5.92 5.34 10.46
CA ARG A 70 5.02 6.43 10.04
C ARG A 70 4.74 7.37 11.21
N GLY A 71 4.98 8.65 10.99
CA GLY A 71 4.79 9.67 12.03
C GLY A 71 5.54 9.30 13.31
N ASN A 72 4.83 9.11 14.42
CA ASN A 72 5.40 8.74 15.72
C ASN A 72 5.50 7.22 15.97
N LYS A 73 5.12 6.38 14.98
CA LYS A 73 5.12 4.92 15.12
C LYS A 73 6.36 4.32 14.46
N GLY A 74 7.10 3.47 15.18
CA GLY A 74 8.20 2.69 14.63
C GLY A 74 7.72 1.63 13.64
N ALA A 75 8.67 1.05 12.87
CA ALA A 75 8.38 0.00 11.91
C ALA A 75 7.70 -1.21 12.56
N ALA A 76 6.72 -1.82 11.87
CA ALA A 76 6.13 -3.07 12.27
C ALA A 76 6.97 -4.24 11.76
N LEU A 77 7.38 -5.11 12.69
CA LEU A 77 8.23 -6.26 12.42
C LEU A 77 7.47 -7.57 12.59
N ILE A 78 7.83 -8.56 11.78
CA ILE A 78 7.32 -9.93 11.85
C ILE A 78 8.48 -10.91 11.73
N THR A 79 8.35 -12.09 12.32
CA THR A 79 9.29 -13.22 12.11
C THR A 79 8.71 -14.28 11.17
N TYR A 80 7.44 -14.20 10.84
CA TYR A 80 6.83 -15.01 9.80
C TYR A 80 7.21 -14.44 8.44
N ILE A 81 8.42 -14.77 8.00
CA ILE A 81 8.98 -14.25 6.74
C ILE A 81 8.08 -14.66 5.58
N SER A 82 7.82 -13.72 4.68
CA SER A 82 7.09 -13.94 3.44
C SER A 82 7.93 -13.48 2.25
N LEU A 83 8.28 -14.41 1.38
CA LEU A 83 9.04 -14.14 0.16
C LEU A 83 8.08 -14.16 -1.02
N ALA A 84 7.92 -13.04 -1.68
CA ALA A 84 7.00 -12.89 -2.78
C ALA A 84 7.67 -13.27 -4.11
N GLY A 85 7.26 -14.40 -4.68
CA GLY A 85 7.55 -14.78 -6.05
C GLY A 85 6.56 -14.17 -7.04
N ARG A 86 6.62 -14.65 -8.28
CA ARG A 86 5.69 -14.24 -9.32
C ARG A 86 4.31 -14.84 -9.09
N TYR A 87 4.23 -16.14 -8.91
CA TYR A 87 3.00 -16.91 -8.79
C TYR A 87 2.68 -17.32 -7.37
N LEU A 88 3.71 -17.42 -6.53
CA LEU A 88 3.63 -17.85 -5.15
C LEU A 88 4.12 -16.80 -4.17
N VAL A 89 3.69 -16.95 -2.93
CA VAL A 89 4.35 -16.38 -1.76
C VAL A 89 4.82 -17.56 -0.91
N LEU A 90 6.13 -17.67 -0.69
CA LEU A 90 6.72 -18.69 0.18
C LEU A 90 6.81 -18.14 1.61
N MET A 91 6.39 -18.94 2.57
CA MET A 91 6.45 -18.64 4.01
C MET A 91 7.35 -19.64 4.72
N PRO A 92 8.66 -19.37 4.80
CA PRO A 92 9.63 -20.35 5.30
C PRO A 92 9.40 -20.79 6.75
N ASN A 93 8.94 -19.89 7.59
CA ASN A 93 8.79 -20.11 9.03
C ASN A 93 7.33 -20.38 9.46
N ASN A 94 6.45 -20.68 8.50
CA ASN A 94 5.04 -20.89 8.76
C ASN A 94 4.47 -22.10 7.99
N PRO A 95 4.65 -23.33 8.51
CA PRO A 95 4.18 -24.54 7.83
C PRO A 95 2.66 -24.66 7.76
N ARG A 96 1.92 -23.86 8.53
CA ARG A 96 0.46 -23.83 8.51
C ARG A 96 -0.09 -22.83 7.49
N ALA A 97 0.73 -21.93 6.99
CA ALA A 97 0.37 -21.05 5.90
C ALA A 97 0.37 -21.86 4.61
N GLY A 98 -0.71 -21.77 3.87
CA GLY A 98 -0.81 -22.44 2.57
C GLY A 98 -2.20 -22.25 1.98
N GLY A 99 -2.26 -22.33 0.66
CA GLY A 99 -3.53 -22.24 -0.04
C GLY A 99 -3.49 -21.35 -1.27
N ILE A 100 -4.65 -20.85 -1.62
CA ILE A 100 -4.87 -20.04 -2.81
C ILE A 100 -5.40 -18.69 -2.37
N SER A 101 -4.97 -17.62 -3.03
CA SER A 101 -5.45 -16.26 -2.78
C SER A 101 -6.98 -16.23 -2.63
N ARG A 102 -7.48 -15.46 -1.67
CA ARG A 102 -8.93 -15.31 -1.42
C ARG A 102 -9.66 -14.57 -2.55
N ARG A 103 -8.91 -13.98 -3.48
CA ARG A 103 -9.45 -13.29 -4.65
C ARG A 103 -9.76 -14.22 -5.82
N ILE A 104 -9.29 -15.45 -5.77
CA ILE A 104 -9.51 -16.45 -6.81
C ILE A 104 -10.71 -17.29 -6.37
N GLU A 105 -11.73 -17.35 -7.21
CA GLU A 105 -12.99 -18.04 -6.93
C GLU A 105 -13.36 -18.95 -8.10
N GLY A 106 -14.42 -19.74 -7.94
CA GLY A 106 -14.98 -20.57 -9.01
C GLY A 106 -14.05 -21.68 -9.53
N GLU A 107 -14.10 -21.91 -10.83
CA GLU A 107 -13.36 -22.97 -11.54
C GLU A 107 -11.85 -22.76 -11.46
N GLU A 108 -11.38 -21.54 -11.63
CA GLU A 108 -9.94 -21.19 -11.53
C GLU A 108 -9.34 -21.61 -10.19
N ARG A 109 -10.12 -21.48 -9.11
CA ARG A 109 -9.69 -21.92 -7.79
C ARG A 109 -9.61 -23.44 -7.68
N ALA A 110 -10.50 -24.15 -8.36
CA ALA A 110 -10.49 -25.62 -8.38
C ALA A 110 -9.27 -26.13 -9.17
N GLU A 111 -8.99 -25.58 -10.32
CA GLU A 111 -7.82 -25.91 -11.16
C GLU A 111 -6.50 -25.67 -10.41
N LEU A 112 -6.35 -24.51 -9.76
CA LEU A 112 -5.18 -24.21 -8.95
C LEU A 112 -5.02 -25.14 -7.74
N ARG A 113 -6.13 -25.62 -7.18
CA ARG A 113 -6.08 -26.61 -6.08
C ARG A 113 -5.50 -27.94 -6.55
N GLU A 114 -5.83 -28.37 -7.77
CA GLU A 114 -5.23 -29.56 -8.37
C GLU A 114 -3.74 -29.33 -8.67
N ALA A 115 -3.39 -28.20 -9.28
CA ALA A 115 -1.99 -27.85 -9.55
C ALA A 115 -1.14 -27.80 -8.26
N MET A 116 -1.70 -27.29 -7.17
CA MET A 116 -1.02 -27.26 -5.86
C MET A 116 -0.81 -28.65 -5.23
N LYS A 117 -1.61 -29.65 -5.55
CA LYS A 117 -1.39 -31.02 -5.04
C LYS A 117 -0.07 -31.61 -5.55
N GLY A 118 0.33 -31.24 -6.75
CA GLY A 118 1.62 -31.63 -7.34
C GLY A 118 2.81 -30.79 -6.87
N LEU A 119 2.59 -29.73 -6.12
CA LEU A 119 3.64 -28.81 -5.67
C LEU A 119 4.42 -29.42 -4.49
N SER A 120 5.72 -29.61 -4.65
CA SER A 120 6.61 -30.06 -3.59
C SER A 120 7.19 -28.84 -2.86
N THR A 121 6.68 -28.56 -1.67
CA THR A 121 7.21 -27.52 -0.79
C THR A 121 8.15 -28.15 0.25
N PRO A 122 9.29 -27.52 0.59
CA PRO A 122 10.18 -28.03 1.63
C PRO A 122 9.48 -28.15 2.99
N LYS A 123 9.89 -29.12 3.79
CA LYS A 123 9.30 -29.34 5.12
C LYS A 123 9.41 -28.10 5.99
N GLY A 124 8.31 -27.70 6.60
CA GLY A 124 8.23 -26.54 7.48
C GLY A 124 7.93 -25.21 6.77
N MET A 125 7.75 -25.23 5.47
CA MET A 125 7.40 -24.03 4.67
C MET A 125 5.96 -24.12 4.18
N GLY A 126 5.30 -22.96 4.12
CA GLY A 126 3.98 -22.81 3.51
C GLY A 126 4.07 -22.02 2.22
N ALA A 127 3.16 -22.29 1.27
CA ALA A 127 3.08 -21.53 0.03
C ALA A 127 1.64 -21.09 -0.26
N ILE A 128 1.47 -19.85 -0.71
CA ILE A 128 0.18 -19.28 -1.11
C ILE A 128 0.24 -18.88 -2.58
N VAL A 129 -0.68 -19.39 -3.40
CA VAL A 129 -0.79 -18.99 -4.81
C VAL A 129 -1.39 -17.61 -4.92
N ARG A 130 -0.72 -16.73 -5.67
CA ARG A 130 -1.16 -15.36 -5.99
C ARG A 130 -2.15 -15.38 -7.16
N THR A 131 -2.85 -14.29 -7.37
CA THR A 131 -3.75 -14.10 -8.54
C THR A 131 -3.02 -14.24 -9.88
N ALA A 132 -1.73 -13.91 -9.93
CA ALA A 132 -0.89 -14.12 -11.12
C ALA A 132 -0.67 -15.61 -11.48
N GLY A 133 -0.98 -16.52 -10.57
CA GLY A 133 -0.89 -17.97 -10.80
C GLY A 133 -2.10 -18.58 -11.50
N ILE A 134 -3.15 -17.81 -11.80
CA ILE A 134 -4.32 -18.29 -12.54
C ILE A 134 -3.88 -18.80 -13.91
N GLY A 135 -4.36 -20.00 -14.28
CA GLY A 135 -4.03 -20.67 -15.53
C GLY A 135 -2.59 -21.20 -15.63
N ARG A 136 -1.84 -21.27 -14.51
CA ARG A 136 -0.48 -21.82 -14.47
C ARG A 136 -0.46 -23.27 -14.03
N GLY A 137 0.39 -24.04 -14.70
CA GLY A 137 0.59 -25.45 -14.37
C GLY A 137 1.48 -25.67 -13.15
N THR A 138 1.51 -26.92 -12.69
CA THR A 138 2.33 -27.34 -11.54
C THR A 138 3.82 -27.05 -11.75
N GLU A 139 4.33 -27.19 -12.98
CA GLU A 139 5.74 -26.97 -13.31
C GLU A 139 6.17 -25.51 -13.12
N GLU A 140 5.35 -24.56 -13.57
CA GLU A 140 5.61 -23.13 -13.40
C GLU A 140 5.55 -22.71 -11.93
N LEU A 141 4.59 -23.26 -11.17
CA LEU A 141 4.49 -23.03 -9.74
C LEU A 141 5.68 -23.65 -8.99
N GLN A 142 6.11 -24.85 -9.39
CA GLN A 142 7.27 -25.52 -8.79
C GLN A 142 8.55 -24.75 -9.05
N TRP A 143 8.72 -24.22 -10.26
CA TRP A 143 9.88 -23.41 -10.58
C TRP A 143 9.96 -22.14 -9.70
N ASP A 144 8.86 -21.41 -9.55
CA ASP A 144 8.80 -20.22 -8.68
C ASP A 144 9.07 -20.60 -7.20
N CYS A 145 8.53 -21.73 -6.74
CA CYS A 145 8.80 -22.27 -5.42
C CYS A 145 10.29 -22.59 -5.20
N ASN A 146 10.95 -23.19 -6.18
CA ASN A 146 12.38 -23.53 -6.11
C ASN A 146 13.25 -22.26 -6.04
N CYS A 147 12.95 -21.26 -6.86
CA CYS A 147 13.64 -19.96 -6.81
C CYS A 147 13.52 -19.30 -5.44
N LEU A 148 12.32 -19.30 -4.85
CA LEU A 148 12.10 -18.72 -3.53
C LEU A 148 12.77 -19.53 -2.41
N THR A 149 12.83 -20.84 -2.55
CA THR A 149 13.54 -21.72 -1.61
C THR A 149 15.03 -21.43 -1.62
N GLN A 150 15.64 -21.32 -2.80
CA GLN A 150 17.05 -20.98 -2.96
C GLN A 150 17.36 -19.58 -2.39
N LEU A 151 16.49 -18.61 -2.61
CA LEU A 151 16.62 -17.28 -2.00
C LEU A 151 16.60 -17.36 -0.46
N TRP A 152 15.69 -18.15 0.10
CA TRP A 152 15.61 -18.35 1.55
C TRP A 152 16.86 -19.02 2.11
N GLU A 153 17.38 -20.01 1.44
CA GLU A 153 18.64 -20.68 1.81
C GLU A 153 19.79 -19.67 1.85
N THR A 154 19.92 -18.83 0.82
CA THR A 154 20.93 -17.76 0.77
C THR A 154 20.79 -16.80 1.96
N ILE A 155 19.58 -16.32 2.24
CA ILE A 155 19.29 -15.42 3.39
C ILE A 155 19.68 -16.10 4.71
N THR A 156 19.36 -17.38 4.85
CA THR A 156 19.66 -18.15 6.07
C THR A 156 21.15 -18.38 6.23
N GLU A 157 21.90 -18.64 5.16
CA GLU A 157 23.34 -18.77 5.19
C GLU A 157 24.03 -17.46 5.56
N GLU A 158 23.61 -16.36 4.97
CA GLU A 158 24.12 -15.03 5.33
C GLU A 158 23.84 -14.68 6.79
N SER A 159 22.66 -15.03 7.30
CA SER A 159 22.33 -14.80 8.71
C SER A 159 23.21 -15.56 9.70
N LYS A 160 23.73 -16.74 9.30
CA LYS A 160 24.65 -17.54 10.13
C LYS A 160 26.07 -17.00 10.15
N LYS A 161 26.48 -16.28 9.09
CA LYS A 161 27.83 -15.68 8.97
C LYS A 161 27.88 -14.29 9.59
N ALA A 162 26.77 -13.61 9.65
CA ALA A 162 26.66 -12.26 10.15
C ALA A 162 26.47 -12.23 11.67
N SER A 163 26.99 -11.19 12.33
CA SER A 163 26.63 -10.90 13.72
C SER A 163 25.53 -9.84 13.76
N ALA A 164 24.50 -10.06 14.57
CA ALA A 164 23.40 -9.12 14.70
C ALA A 164 23.87 -7.81 15.38
N PRO A 165 23.34 -6.66 14.95
CA PRO A 165 22.33 -6.46 13.93
C PRO A 165 22.91 -6.37 12.51
N GLN A 166 22.40 -7.14 11.55
CA GLN A 166 22.85 -7.16 10.16
C GLN A 166 21.68 -7.08 9.19
N PHE A 167 21.84 -6.27 8.15
CA PHE A 167 20.95 -6.26 7.01
C PHE A 167 21.22 -7.49 6.14
N LEU A 168 20.21 -8.32 5.92
CA LEU A 168 20.36 -9.58 5.19
C LEU A 168 19.86 -9.49 3.76
N PHE A 169 18.69 -8.91 3.56
CA PHE A 169 18.07 -8.88 2.25
C PHE A 169 17.06 -7.73 2.14
N GLN A 170 17.07 -7.07 1.01
CA GLN A 170 16.03 -6.13 0.62
C GLN A 170 15.40 -6.60 -0.69
N GLU A 171 14.09 -6.67 -0.72
CA GLU A 171 13.39 -6.96 -1.96
C GLU A 171 13.80 -5.93 -3.01
N SER A 172 14.29 -6.46 -4.11
CA SER A 172 15.07 -5.74 -5.12
C SER A 172 14.41 -4.47 -5.68
N ASN A 173 15.20 -3.75 -6.44
CA ASN A 173 14.93 -2.55 -7.22
C ASN A 173 13.45 -2.45 -7.65
N VAL A 174 12.90 -1.24 -7.56
CA VAL A 174 11.52 -0.89 -7.93
C VAL A 174 11.14 -1.38 -9.33
N ILE A 175 12.11 -1.41 -10.27
CA ILE A 175 11.95 -1.86 -11.66
C ILE A 175 11.62 -3.35 -11.70
N VAL A 176 12.44 -4.18 -11.06
CA VAL A 176 12.24 -5.64 -11.00
C VAL A 176 10.90 -5.97 -10.34
N ARG A 177 10.58 -5.27 -9.24
CA ARG A 177 9.31 -5.42 -8.55
C ARG A 177 8.13 -5.01 -9.41
N ALA A 178 8.24 -3.90 -10.15
CA ALA A 178 7.21 -3.44 -11.07
C ALA A 178 6.97 -4.46 -12.18
N ILE A 179 8.03 -4.95 -12.82
CA ILE A 179 7.94 -5.98 -13.87
C ILE A 179 7.30 -7.25 -13.32
N ARG A 180 7.78 -7.77 -12.20
CA ARG A 180 7.23 -8.97 -11.56
C ARG A 180 5.74 -8.85 -11.27
N ASP A 181 5.33 -7.69 -10.78
CA ASP A 181 3.98 -7.49 -10.27
C ASP A 181 2.99 -6.99 -11.32
N TYR A 182 3.44 -6.25 -12.34
CA TYR A 182 2.55 -5.60 -13.31
C TYR A 182 2.63 -6.21 -14.72
N LEU A 183 3.73 -6.88 -15.10
CA LEU A 183 3.84 -7.46 -16.43
C LEU A 183 2.95 -8.71 -16.54
N ARG A 184 1.82 -8.56 -17.23
CA ARG A 184 0.85 -9.61 -17.52
C ARG A 184 0.78 -9.87 -19.02
N GLN A 185 0.04 -10.89 -19.42
CA GLN A 185 -0.13 -11.25 -20.85
C GLN A 185 -0.85 -10.17 -21.65
N ASP A 186 -1.78 -9.45 -21.02
CA ASP A 186 -2.53 -8.33 -21.58
C ASP A 186 -1.70 -7.04 -21.75
N VAL A 187 -0.49 -6.96 -21.17
CA VAL A 187 0.43 -5.85 -21.43
C VAL A 187 1.05 -6.00 -22.80
N GLY A 188 0.86 -5.01 -23.69
CA GLY A 188 1.42 -4.98 -25.03
C GLY A 188 2.93 -4.79 -25.02
N GLU A 189 3.40 -3.73 -24.36
CA GLU A 189 4.82 -3.40 -24.27
C GLU A 189 5.19 -2.70 -22.97
N VAL A 190 6.46 -2.83 -22.59
CA VAL A 190 7.12 -2.11 -21.50
C VAL A 190 8.23 -1.29 -22.10
N ILE A 191 8.19 0.01 -21.93
CA ILE A 191 9.13 0.95 -22.52
C ILE A 191 9.98 1.54 -21.40
N ILE A 192 11.28 1.52 -21.55
CA ILE A 192 12.26 1.96 -20.54
C ILE A 192 13.23 2.94 -21.19
N ASP A 193 13.41 4.11 -20.59
CA ASP A 193 14.26 5.20 -21.10
C ASP A 193 15.63 5.31 -20.42
N SER A 194 15.91 4.46 -19.42
CA SER A 194 17.20 4.39 -18.73
C SER A 194 17.93 3.10 -19.12
N ALA A 195 19.18 3.23 -19.56
CA ALA A 195 20.00 2.08 -19.91
C ALA A 195 20.28 1.14 -18.72
N GLU A 196 20.48 1.70 -17.53
CA GLU A 196 20.68 0.90 -16.30
C GLU A 196 19.41 0.12 -15.93
N ALA A 197 18.25 0.80 -16.03
CA ALA A 197 16.95 0.19 -15.78
C ALA A 197 16.64 -0.92 -16.78
N GLN A 198 16.97 -0.70 -18.06
CA GLN A 198 16.83 -1.70 -19.12
C GLN A 198 17.69 -2.94 -18.84
N ALA A 199 18.96 -2.76 -18.47
CA ALA A 199 19.85 -3.88 -18.16
C ALA A 199 19.33 -4.73 -16.99
N LEU A 200 18.80 -4.10 -15.93
CA LEU A 200 18.18 -4.80 -14.81
C LEU A 200 16.90 -5.53 -15.22
N ALA A 201 16.07 -4.90 -16.05
CA ALA A 201 14.84 -5.50 -16.58
C ALA A 201 15.16 -6.73 -17.44
N ASP A 202 16.12 -6.60 -18.36
CA ASP A 202 16.55 -7.68 -19.27
C ASP A 202 17.15 -8.87 -18.51
N ALA A 203 17.99 -8.61 -17.50
CA ALA A 203 18.56 -9.66 -16.65
C ALA A 203 17.45 -10.43 -15.92
N PHE A 204 16.51 -9.72 -15.32
CA PHE A 204 15.38 -10.34 -14.60
C PHE A 204 14.46 -11.12 -15.56
N ILE A 205 14.05 -10.52 -16.67
CA ILE A 205 13.11 -11.12 -17.62
C ILE A 205 13.73 -12.34 -18.30
N SER A 206 15.00 -12.27 -18.69
CA SER A 206 15.69 -13.42 -19.29
C SER A 206 15.75 -14.63 -18.36
N THR A 207 15.83 -14.41 -17.04
CA THR A 207 15.87 -15.46 -16.04
C THR A 207 14.49 -15.96 -15.64
N VAL A 208 13.55 -15.03 -15.42
CA VAL A 208 12.25 -15.34 -14.77
C VAL A 208 11.11 -15.44 -15.75
N MET A 209 11.17 -14.74 -16.89
CA MET A 209 10.05 -14.57 -17.81
C MET A 209 10.50 -14.48 -19.28
N PRO A 210 11.21 -15.46 -19.83
CA PRO A 210 11.83 -15.37 -21.16
C PRO A 210 10.81 -15.04 -22.26
N ASP A 211 9.58 -15.51 -22.14
CA ASP A 211 8.49 -15.27 -23.11
C ASP A 211 8.11 -13.79 -23.25
N PHE A 212 8.40 -12.97 -22.24
CA PHE A 212 8.10 -11.54 -22.25
C PHE A 212 9.24 -10.67 -22.76
N LYS A 213 10.38 -11.24 -23.11
CA LYS A 213 11.55 -10.49 -23.55
C LYS A 213 11.26 -9.58 -24.74
N SER A 214 10.45 -10.05 -25.69
CA SER A 214 10.05 -9.27 -26.88
C SER A 214 9.19 -8.05 -26.56
N LYS A 215 8.54 -8.01 -25.41
CA LYS A 215 7.68 -6.91 -24.99
C LYS A 215 8.44 -5.75 -24.34
N VAL A 216 9.68 -5.96 -23.90
CA VAL A 216 10.49 -4.91 -23.27
C VAL A 216 11.35 -4.22 -24.31
N LYS A 217 11.20 -2.90 -24.38
CA LYS A 217 11.84 -2.07 -25.39
C LYS A 217 12.60 -0.92 -24.75
N TYR A 218 13.80 -0.66 -25.25
CA TYR A 218 14.55 0.52 -24.90
C TYR A 218 14.08 1.73 -25.70
N TYR A 219 13.87 2.84 -25.01
CA TYR A 219 13.42 4.11 -25.61
C TYR A 219 14.61 5.01 -25.86
N GLN A 220 14.79 5.48 -27.11
CA GLN A 220 15.92 6.30 -27.55
C GLN A 220 15.47 7.50 -28.41
N ASP A 221 14.27 8.00 -28.20
CA ASP A 221 13.76 9.16 -28.94
C ASP A 221 14.22 10.48 -28.28
N GLU A 222 14.25 11.56 -29.05
CA GLU A 222 14.58 12.92 -28.55
C GLU A 222 13.49 13.48 -27.62
N ILE A 223 12.22 13.06 -27.83
CA ILE A 223 11.10 13.49 -27.01
C ILE A 223 11.08 12.67 -25.71
N PRO A 224 11.07 13.30 -24.53
CA PRO A 224 10.97 12.56 -23.26
C PRO A 224 9.77 11.60 -23.21
N LEU A 225 9.99 10.40 -22.68
CA LEU A 225 9.02 9.30 -22.70
C LEU A 225 7.65 9.72 -22.15
N PHE A 226 7.61 10.39 -21.01
CA PHE A 226 6.35 10.80 -20.37
C PHE A 226 5.63 11.91 -21.16
N THR A 227 6.39 12.80 -21.81
CA THR A 227 5.84 13.81 -22.71
C THR A 227 5.19 13.18 -23.94
N ARG A 228 5.86 12.19 -24.55
CA ARG A 228 5.34 11.47 -25.74
C ARG A 228 3.99 10.81 -25.48
N TYR A 229 3.82 10.20 -24.30
CA TYR A 229 2.59 9.51 -23.91
C TYR A 229 1.64 10.37 -23.06
N GLN A 230 1.93 11.68 -22.92
CA GLN A 230 1.12 12.64 -22.15
C GLN A 230 0.86 12.18 -20.69
N ILE A 231 1.86 11.52 -20.09
CA ILE A 231 1.74 10.97 -18.74
C ILE A 231 1.94 12.07 -17.69
N GLU A 232 2.77 13.08 -17.97
CA GLU A 232 3.09 14.16 -17.04
C GLU A 232 1.84 14.87 -16.52
N ASN A 233 0.93 15.27 -17.42
CA ASN A 233 -0.33 15.88 -17.04
C ASN A 233 -1.23 14.99 -16.17
N GLN A 234 -1.14 13.67 -16.35
CA GLN A 234 -1.89 12.71 -15.53
C GLN A 234 -1.27 12.55 -14.15
N ILE A 235 0.07 12.63 -14.06
CA ILE A 235 0.79 12.66 -12.78
C ILE A 235 0.40 13.92 -12.00
N ASP A 236 0.43 15.10 -12.64
CA ASP A 236 0.02 16.36 -12.02
C ASP A 236 -1.41 16.30 -11.49
N THR A 237 -2.32 15.70 -12.26
CA THR A 237 -3.72 15.50 -11.84
C THR A 237 -3.83 14.68 -10.55
N ALA A 238 -2.93 13.72 -10.33
CA ALA A 238 -2.92 12.91 -9.10
C ALA A 238 -2.53 13.71 -7.85
N PHE A 239 -1.90 14.89 -8.00
CA PHE A 239 -1.60 15.82 -6.90
C PHE A 239 -2.66 16.92 -6.71
N CYS A 240 -3.57 17.10 -7.69
CA CYS A 240 -4.62 18.10 -7.59
C CYS A 240 -5.72 17.67 -6.62
N ARG A 241 -6.19 18.59 -5.80
CA ARG A 241 -7.35 18.35 -4.93
C ARG A 241 -8.62 18.11 -5.75
N GLU A 242 -8.80 18.85 -6.85
CA GLU A 242 -9.94 18.78 -7.76
C GLU A 242 -9.56 18.07 -9.05
N VAL A 243 -10.39 17.13 -9.50
CA VAL A 243 -10.25 16.40 -10.76
C VAL A 243 -11.51 16.60 -11.61
N LYS A 244 -11.32 17.05 -12.84
CA LYS A 244 -12.42 17.30 -13.78
C LYS A 244 -12.93 16.00 -14.39
N LEU A 245 -14.24 15.91 -14.57
CA LEU A 245 -14.91 14.81 -15.26
C LEU A 245 -15.15 15.15 -16.74
N PRO A 246 -15.27 14.15 -17.63
CA PRO A 246 -15.51 14.35 -19.05
C PRO A 246 -16.80 15.15 -19.35
N SER A 247 -17.86 14.97 -18.56
CA SER A 247 -19.12 15.71 -18.66
C SER A 247 -19.00 17.18 -18.25
N GLY A 248 -17.88 17.60 -17.67
CA GLY A 248 -17.60 18.95 -17.16
C GLY A 248 -17.85 19.10 -15.66
N GLY A 249 -18.34 18.08 -14.95
CA GLY A 249 -18.35 18.01 -13.50
C GLY A 249 -16.96 17.88 -12.91
N SER A 250 -16.85 17.84 -11.59
CA SER A 250 -15.58 17.60 -10.90
C SER A 250 -15.76 16.78 -9.63
N ILE A 251 -14.71 16.08 -9.25
CA ILE A 251 -14.59 15.44 -7.94
C ILE A 251 -13.55 16.18 -7.12
N VAL A 252 -13.82 16.37 -5.85
CA VAL A 252 -12.90 16.97 -4.87
C VAL A 252 -12.52 15.91 -3.85
N ILE A 253 -11.23 15.67 -3.67
CA ILE A 253 -10.71 14.63 -2.79
C ILE A 253 -9.97 15.30 -1.64
N ASP A 254 -10.49 15.17 -0.44
CA ASP A 254 -9.93 15.73 0.79
C ASP A 254 -9.48 14.61 1.74
N VAL A 255 -8.20 14.63 2.08
CA VAL A 255 -7.62 13.70 3.05
C VAL A 255 -7.66 14.34 4.42
N THR A 256 -8.39 13.71 5.35
CA THR A 256 -8.41 14.11 6.76
C THR A 256 -7.54 13.18 7.60
N GLU A 257 -7.40 13.45 8.89
CA GLU A 257 -6.63 12.58 9.79
C GLU A 257 -7.19 11.15 9.86
N ALA A 258 -8.51 10.98 9.82
CA ALA A 258 -9.18 9.70 10.06
C ALA A 258 -9.72 9.04 8.80
N LEU A 259 -10.15 9.80 7.80
CA LEU A 259 -10.81 9.31 6.61
C LEU A 259 -10.51 10.20 5.39
N VAL A 260 -10.91 9.72 4.22
CA VAL A 260 -10.89 10.50 2.98
C VAL A 260 -12.32 10.82 2.59
N ALA A 261 -12.61 12.10 2.39
CA ALA A 261 -13.89 12.58 1.89
C ALA A 261 -13.77 12.88 0.39
N VAL A 262 -14.76 12.48 -0.37
CA VAL A 262 -14.86 12.78 -1.80
C VAL A 262 -16.20 13.44 -2.06
N ASP A 263 -16.16 14.66 -2.59
CA ASP A 263 -17.33 15.44 -2.98
C ASP A 263 -17.47 15.47 -4.51
N ILE A 264 -18.70 15.44 -5.02
CA ILE A 264 -18.99 15.42 -6.45
C ILE A 264 -19.76 16.68 -6.81
N ASN A 265 -19.16 17.49 -7.67
CA ASN A 265 -19.74 18.73 -8.16
C ASN A 265 -20.29 18.54 -9.59
N SER A 266 -21.56 18.85 -9.81
CA SER A 266 -22.15 18.85 -11.15
C SER A 266 -21.65 20.03 -11.96
N ALA A 267 -21.44 19.82 -13.27
CA ALA A 267 -21.24 20.94 -14.18
C ALA A 267 -22.50 21.81 -14.27
N ARG A 268 -22.31 23.09 -14.61
CA ARG A 268 -23.40 24.00 -15.00
C ARG A 268 -24.10 23.59 -16.31
N ALA A 269 -23.85 22.40 -16.82
CA ALA A 269 -24.42 21.93 -18.08
C ALA A 269 -25.87 21.49 -17.90
N THR A 270 -26.76 22.43 -17.86
CA THR A 270 -28.23 22.31 -18.00
C THR A 270 -28.64 21.87 -19.42
N LYS A 271 -27.94 20.95 -20.05
CA LYS A 271 -28.30 20.39 -21.36
C LYS A 271 -29.20 19.15 -21.28
N GLY A 272 -29.53 18.68 -20.08
CA GLY A 272 -30.46 17.57 -19.88
C GLY A 272 -31.83 18.09 -19.49
N SER A 273 -32.87 17.55 -20.09
CA SER A 273 -34.26 17.84 -19.75
C SER A 273 -34.67 17.29 -18.38
N ASP A 274 -33.83 16.53 -17.73
CA ASP A 274 -34.06 15.90 -16.42
C ASP A 274 -32.80 16.04 -15.52
N ILE A 275 -33.02 16.68 -14.37
CA ILE A 275 -31.98 16.88 -13.33
C ILE A 275 -31.49 15.54 -12.80
N GLU A 276 -32.40 14.58 -12.64
CA GLU A 276 -32.10 13.21 -12.16
C GLU A 276 -31.16 12.46 -13.11
N GLU A 277 -31.39 12.55 -14.43
CA GLU A 277 -30.54 11.89 -15.43
C GLU A 277 -29.15 12.52 -15.48
N THR A 278 -29.07 13.83 -15.32
CA THR A 278 -27.79 14.55 -15.24
C THR A 278 -27.01 14.13 -13.99
N ALA A 279 -27.66 14.04 -12.82
CA ALA A 279 -27.06 13.58 -11.58
C ALA A 279 -26.56 12.13 -11.71
N PHE A 280 -27.38 11.26 -12.30
CA PHE A 280 -27.01 9.86 -12.52
C PHE A 280 -25.77 9.71 -13.41
N ASN A 281 -25.70 10.42 -14.55
CA ASN A 281 -24.57 10.35 -15.46
C ASN A 281 -23.29 10.91 -14.80
N ASN A 282 -23.37 12.03 -14.10
CA ASN A 282 -22.24 12.59 -13.36
C ASN A 282 -21.74 11.63 -12.27
N ASN A 283 -22.65 11.03 -11.50
CA ASN A 283 -22.30 10.07 -10.45
C ASN A 283 -21.63 8.80 -11.03
N LYS A 284 -22.06 8.36 -12.20
CA LYS A 284 -21.48 7.20 -12.88
C LYS A 284 -20.05 7.49 -13.34
N GLU A 285 -19.81 8.63 -14.01
CA GLU A 285 -18.46 9.07 -14.38
C GLU A 285 -17.58 9.29 -13.14
N ALA A 286 -18.13 9.91 -12.10
CA ALA A 286 -17.42 10.11 -10.84
C ALA A 286 -17.01 8.78 -10.20
N ALA A 287 -17.88 7.76 -10.19
CA ALA A 287 -17.57 6.45 -9.62
C ALA A 287 -16.36 5.79 -10.32
N GLU A 288 -16.28 5.87 -11.65
CA GLU A 288 -15.15 5.35 -12.42
C GLU A 288 -13.86 6.13 -12.13
N GLU A 289 -13.94 7.46 -12.12
CA GLU A 289 -12.80 8.32 -11.88
C GLU A 289 -12.30 8.23 -10.43
N ILE A 290 -13.19 8.17 -9.43
CA ILE A 290 -12.82 7.96 -8.03
C ILE A 290 -12.04 6.66 -7.88
N ALA A 291 -12.52 5.55 -8.44
CA ALA A 291 -11.82 4.29 -8.39
C ALA A 291 -10.41 4.37 -9.03
N ARG A 292 -10.26 5.14 -10.12
CA ARG A 292 -8.98 5.42 -10.76
C ARG A 292 -8.07 6.25 -9.86
N GLN A 293 -8.57 7.32 -9.27
CA GLN A 293 -7.82 8.23 -8.41
C GLN A 293 -7.36 7.54 -7.10
N LEU A 294 -8.19 6.69 -6.52
CA LEU A 294 -7.80 5.91 -5.34
C LEU A 294 -6.59 5.00 -5.62
N ARG A 295 -6.54 4.39 -6.83
CA ARG A 295 -5.39 3.58 -7.26
C ARG A 295 -4.15 4.43 -7.56
N LEU A 296 -4.30 5.55 -8.28
CA LEU A 296 -3.19 6.43 -8.64
C LEU A 296 -2.53 7.06 -7.41
N ARG A 297 -3.34 7.53 -6.48
CA ARG A 297 -2.87 8.19 -5.24
C ARG A 297 -2.51 7.21 -4.13
N ASP A 298 -2.77 5.93 -4.32
CA ASP A 298 -2.64 4.85 -3.33
C ASP A 298 -3.33 5.16 -1.98
N VAL A 299 -4.48 5.82 -2.07
CA VAL A 299 -5.28 6.21 -0.91
C VAL A 299 -5.95 4.98 -0.31
N GLY A 300 -5.85 4.83 1.01
CA GLY A 300 -6.48 3.71 1.73
C GLY A 300 -7.00 4.13 3.10
N GLY A 301 -7.75 3.27 3.71
CA GLY A 301 -8.48 3.50 4.95
C GLY A 301 -9.98 3.62 4.70
N LEU A 302 -10.67 4.38 5.53
CA LEU A 302 -12.09 4.69 5.36
C LEU A 302 -12.24 5.82 4.35
N ILE A 303 -13.13 5.66 3.38
CA ILE A 303 -13.42 6.62 2.32
C ILE A 303 -14.92 6.84 2.32
N VAL A 304 -15.33 8.10 2.31
CA VAL A 304 -16.74 8.51 2.24
C VAL A 304 -16.93 9.35 0.98
N ILE A 305 -17.84 8.94 0.15
CA ILE A 305 -18.15 9.59 -1.13
C ILE A 305 -19.53 10.21 -1.03
N ASP A 306 -19.64 11.50 -1.29
CA ASP A 306 -20.89 12.25 -1.34
C ASP A 306 -21.37 12.30 -2.80
N PHE A 307 -22.32 11.42 -3.14
CA PHE A 307 -22.92 11.39 -4.46
C PHE A 307 -24.02 12.43 -4.58
N ILE A 308 -24.14 13.02 -5.77
CA ILE A 308 -25.26 13.92 -6.07
C ILE A 308 -26.56 13.16 -5.86
N ASP A 309 -27.52 13.79 -5.18
CA ASP A 309 -28.80 13.18 -4.82
C ASP A 309 -29.52 12.55 -6.01
N MET A 310 -29.92 11.29 -5.83
CA MET A 310 -30.70 10.51 -6.79
C MET A 310 -31.95 9.96 -6.10
N VAL A 311 -33.11 10.26 -6.64
CA VAL A 311 -34.38 9.76 -6.11
C VAL A 311 -34.65 8.33 -6.54
N ASN A 312 -34.18 7.94 -7.74
CA ASN A 312 -34.41 6.62 -8.31
C ASN A 312 -33.43 5.56 -7.75
N ILE A 313 -33.98 4.60 -7.01
CA ILE A 313 -33.21 3.49 -6.42
C ILE A 313 -32.48 2.66 -7.49
N LYS A 314 -32.98 2.59 -8.73
CA LYS A 314 -32.30 1.87 -9.81
C LYS A 314 -31.00 2.59 -10.20
N HIS A 315 -31.03 3.93 -10.27
CA HIS A 315 -29.84 4.74 -10.55
C HIS A 315 -28.81 4.58 -9.45
N GLN A 316 -29.21 4.61 -8.17
CA GLN A 316 -28.30 4.37 -7.04
C GLN A 316 -27.61 3.01 -7.16
N LYS A 317 -28.37 1.94 -7.43
CA LYS A 317 -27.81 0.59 -7.61
C LYS A 317 -26.85 0.48 -8.80
N GLU A 318 -27.13 1.19 -9.88
CA GLU A 318 -26.27 1.19 -11.07
C GLU A 318 -24.95 1.91 -10.77
N VAL A 319 -24.98 3.04 -10.08
CA VAL A 319 -23.77 3.75 -9.62
C VAL A 319 -22.95 2.86 -8.67
N GLU A 320 -23.59 2.19 -7.69
CA GLU A 320 -22.92 1.22 -6.83
C GLU A 320 -22.25 0.10 -7.63
N ASN A 321 -22.90 -0.44 -8.64
CA ASN A 321 -22.38 -1.50 -9.48
C ASN A 321 -21.22 -1.00 -10.36
N THR A 322 -21.33 0.22 -10.89
CA THR A 322 -20.24 0.86 -11.66
C THR A 322 -19.00 1.02 -10.77
N MET A 323 -19.18 1.50 -9.54
CA MET A 323 -18.08 1.62 -8.57
C MET A 323 -17.43 0.26 -8.28
N ARG A 324 -18.23 -0.79 -8.02
CA ARG A 324 -17.68 -2.13 -7.78
C ARG A 324 -16.89 -2.66 -8.97
N LYS A 325 -17.42 -2.52 -10.19
CA LYS A 325 -16.72 -2.91 -11.43
C LYS A 325 -15.41 -2.16 -11.62
N ALA A 326 -15.40 -0.83 -11.41
CA ALA A 326 -14.20 -0.03 -11.55
C ALA A 326 -13.12 -0.40 -10.53
N LEU A 327 -13.52 -0.92 -9.36
CA LEU A 327 -12.63 -1.38 -8.29
C LEU A 327 -12.12 -2.83 -8.48
N GLU A 328 -12.67 -3.63 -9.42
CA GLU A 328 -12.17 -4.98 -9.72
C GLU A 328 -10.71 -4.97 -10.18
N LEU A 329 -10.29 -3.90 -10.85
CA LEU A 329 -8.91 -3.69 -11.26
C LEU A 329 -7.95 -3.33 -10.10
N ASP A 330 -8.49 -3.05 -8.91
CA ASP A 330 -7.68 -2.66 -7.76
C ASP A 330 -7.03 -3.88 -7.10
N ARG A 331 -5.74 -3.78 -6.79
CA ARG A 331 -5.01 -4.82 -6.05
C ARG A 331 -5.31 -4.82 -4.56
N ALA A 332 -5.71 -3.66 -4.01
CA ALA A 332 -6.07 -3.56 -2.63
C ALA A 332 -7.38 -4.29 -2.35
N ARG A 333 -7.52 -4.85 -1.17
CA ARG A 333 -8.80 -5.37 -0.72
C ARG A 333 -9.73 -4.19 -0.45
N VAL A 334 -10.86 -4.16 -1.15
CA VAL A 334 -11.87 -3.11 -1.01
C VAL A 334 -13.17 -3.73 -0.50
N GLN A 335 -13.84 -3.01 0.39
CA GLN A 335 -15.21 -3.31 0.82
C GLN A 335 -16.06 -2.08 0.53
N VAL A 336 -17.11 -2.24 -0.26
CA VAL A 336 -17.98 -1.14 -0.70
C VAL A 336 -19.35 -1.34 -0.09
N GLY A 337 -19.85 -0.32 0.61
CA GLY A 337 -21.17 -0.26 1.19
C GLY A 337 -22.27 -0.04 0.13
N ARG A 338 -23.42 0.36 0.58
CA ARG A 338 -24.53 0.87 -0.24
C ARG A 338 -24.62 2.38 -0.07
N ILE A 339 -25.22 3.05 -1.05
CA ILE A 339 -25.54 4.46 -0.90
C ILE A 339 -26.60 4.59 0.21
N SER A 340 -26.28 5.39 1.22
CA SER A 340 -27.13 5.63 2.38
C SER A 340 -28.29 6.57 2.01
N ARG A 341 -29.26 6.71 2.93
CA ARG A 341 -30.34 7.68 2.79
C ARG A 341 -29.88 9.15 2.73
N PHE A 342 -28.61 9.40 3.01
CA PHE A 342 -28.01 10.73 2.95
C PHE A 342 -27.17 10.95 1.68
N GLY A 343 -27.28 10.09 0.66
CA GLY A 343 -26.48 10.16 -0.54
C GLY A 343 -25.03 9.64 -0.40
N LEU A 344 -24.60 9.28 0.82
CA LEU A 344 -23.22 8.89 1.11
C LEU A 344 -22.96 7.41 0.82
N LEU A 345 -21.86 7.13 0.13
CA LEU A 345 -21.32 5.78 -0.01
C LEU A 345 -20.07 5.64 0.86
N GLU A 346 -20.11 4.71 1.78
CA GLU A 346 -18.99 4.36 2.64
C GLU A 346 -18.24 3.16 2.06
N MET A 347 -16.93 3.26 2.02
CA MET A 347 -16.08 2.15 1.60
C MET A 347 -14.79 2.10 2.41
N SER A 348 -14.19 0.91 2.50
CA SER A 348 -12.85 0.75 3.07
C SER A 348 -11.90 0.15 2.04
N ARG A 349 -10.72 0.71 1.90
CA ARG A 349 -9.64 0.21 1.05
C ARG A 349 -8.41 -0.10 1.87
N GLN A 350 -7.86 -1.30 1.70
CA GLN A 350 -6.64 -1.70 2.37
C GLN A 350 -5.50 -0.77 1.95
N ARG A 351 -4.76 -0.23 2.93
CA ARG A 351 -3.52 0.51 2.66
C ARG A 351 -2.41 -0.48 2.28
N LEU A 352 -1.93 -0.40 1.05
CA LEU A 352 -0.82 -1.23 0.57
C LEU A 352 0.53 -0.60 0.90
N ARG A 353 0.62 0.72 0.80
CA ARG A 353 1.79 1.56 1.09
C ARG A 353 1.32 2.97 1.50
N PRO A 354 2.23 3.86 1.92
CA PRO A 354 1.90 5.27 2.12
C PRO A 354 1.32 5.88 0.84
N SER A 355 0.36 6.80 0.97
CA SER A 355 -0.23 7.47 -0.18
C SER A 355 0.80 8.37 -0.90
N LEU A 356 0.48 8.72 -2.15
CA LEU A 356 1.32 9.62 -2.96
C LEU A 356 1.54 10.95 -2.23
N GLU A 357 0.50 11.50 -1.63
CA GLU A 357 0.58 12.75 -0.86
C GLU A 357 1.48 12.62 0.37
N GLU A 358 1.38 11.52 1.13
CA GLU A 358 2.22 11.28 2.30
C GLU A 358 3.71 11.15 1.98
N THR A 359 4.04 10.66 0.76
CA THR A 359 5.43 10.42 0.36
C THR A 359 6.07 11.61 -0.37
N MET A 360 5.29 12.37 -1.12
CA MET A 360 5.80 13.40 -2.04
C MET A 360 5.47 14.83 -1.59
N SER A 361 4.53 15.02 -0.65
CA SER A 361 4.11 16.34 -0.18
C SER A 361 4.66 16.65 1.20
N LYS A 362 4.84 17.94 1.49
CA LYS A 362 5.21 18.46 2.81
C LYS A 362 4.08 19.31 3.36
N ILE A 363 3.82 19.19 4.66
CA ILE A 363 2.84 20.03 5.34
C ILE A 363 3.27 21.50 5.18
N CYS A 364 2.35 22.36 4.73
CA CYS A 364 2.59 23.78 4.59
C CYS A 364 2.88 24.42 5.98
N PRO A 365 4.04 25.05 6.21
CA PRO A 365 4.38 25.60 7.53
C PRO A 365 3.50 26.80 7.92
N ARG A 366 2.81 27.42 6.96
CA ARG A 366 1.96 28.58 7.23
C ARG A 366 0.56 28.22 7.74
N CYS A 367 -0.05 27.20 7.19
CA CYS A 367 -1.39 26.75 7.59
C CYS A 367 -1.39 25.40 8.33
N GLU A 368 -0.22 24.77 8.51
CA GLU A 368 -0.06 23.49 9.21
C GLU A 368 -0.99 22.39 8.70
N GLY A 369 -1.30 22.41 7.39
CA GLY A 369 -2.21 21.47 6.73
C GLY A 369 -3.69 21.86 6.77
N GLN A 370 -4.04 22.99 7.40
CA GLN A 370 -5.45 23.44 7.53
C GLN A 370 -6.04 24.02 6.23
N GLY A 371 -5.21 24.35 5.22
CA GLY A 371 -5.65 24.97 3.97
C GLY A 371 -6.07 26.44 4.09
N THR A 372 -6.31 26.92 5.30
CA THR A 372 -6.74 28.31 5.59
C THR A 372 -5.86 28.94 6.68
N ILE A 373 -5.78 30.26 6.69
CA ILE A 373 -5.10 31.04 7.73
C ILE A 373 -6.04 32.09 8.30
N ARG A 374 -5.79 32.54 9.52
CA ARG A 374 -6.59 33.62 10.11
C ARG A 374 -6.44 34.90 9.27
N GLY A 375 -7.58 35.50 8.94
CA GLY A 375 -7.60 36.76 8.20
C GLY A 375 -7.00 37.91 9.02
N THR A 376 -6.46 38.91 8.34
CA THR A 376 -5.76 40.07 8.94
C THR A 376 -6.58 40.76 10.02
N ARG A 377 -7.88 40.92 9.82
CA ARG A 377 -8.77 41.53 10.81
C ARG A 377 -8.87 40.72 12.10
N SER A 378 -8.98 39.40 11.99
CA SER A 378 -9.05 38.50 13.15
C SER A 378 -7.72 38.46 13.91
N LEU A 379 -6.59 38.51 13.21
CA LEU A 379 -5.26 38.58 13.79
C LEU A 379 -5.06 39.88 14.52
N ALA A 380 -5.40 41.03 13.90
CA ALA A 380 -5.31 42.36 14.53
C ALA A 380 -6.12 42.45 15.83
N LEU A 381 -7.36 41.94 15.83
CA LEU A 381 -8.17 41.88 17.06
C LEU A 381 -7.54 41.01 18.14
N SER A 382 -6.89 39.92 17.77
CA SER A 382 -6.20 39.06 18.72
C SER A 382 -4.99 39.75 19.35
N ILE A 383 -4.22 40.49 18.53
CA ILE A 383 -3.07 41.28 18.99
C ILE A 383 -3.53 42.39 19.94
N LEU A 384 -4.60 43.11 19.59
CA LEU A 384 -5.12 44.18 20.44
C LEU A 384 -5.55 43.65 21.82
N ARG A 385 -6.19 42.47 21.86
CA ARG A 385 -6.56 41.81 23.14
C ARG A 385 -5.34 41.42 23.97
N LEU A 386 -4.28 40.92 23.34
CA LEU A 386 -3.03 40.61 24.02
C LEU A 386 -2.36 41.88 24.58
N ILE A 387 -2.37 42.97 23.82
CA ILE A 387 -1.85 44.28 24.28
C ILE A 387 -2.68 44.78 25.48
N GLU A 388 -4.00 44.68 25.40
CA GLU A 388 -4.88 45.08 26.52
C GLU A 388 -4.62 44.22 27.78
N GLU A 389 -4.46 42.91 27.62
CA GLU A 389 -4.12 42.00 28.71
C GLU A 389 -2.76 42.32 29.34
N GLU A 390 -1.73 42.58 28.53
CA GLU A 390 -0.43 42.92 29.02
C GLU A 390 -0.40 44.31 29.69
N ALA A 391 -1.15 45.27 29.16
CA ALA A 391 -1.30 46.59 29.75
C ALA A 391 -1.97 46.59 31.16
N GLN A 392 -2.77 45.56 31.46
CA GLN A 392 -3.43 45.38 32.75
C GLN A 392 -2.50 44.70 33.79
N LYS A 393 -1.41 44.07 33.37
CA LYS A 393 -0.44 43.49 34.29
C LYS A 393 0.41 44.58 34.93
N GLU A 394 0.58 44.55 36.27
CA GLU A 394 1.29 45.58 37.02
C GLU A 394 2.75 45.83 36.56
N TYR A 395 3.30 44.93 35.78
CA TYR A 395 4.69 44.98 35.27
C TYR A 395 4.86 45.75 33.93
N SER A 396 3.78 46.15 33.27
CA SER A 396 3.80 46.86 32.00
C SER A 396 3.39 48.31 32.13
N LYS A 397 4.02 49.08 33.01
CA LYS A 397 3.74 50.51 33.19
C LYS A 397 4.68 51.46 32.43
N GLU A 398 5.44 50.92 31.44
CA GLU A 398 6.23 51.73 30.52
C GLU A 398 5.85 51.43 29.05
#